data_5f4aff104315706acb1a97449d272008
#
_entry.id   5f4aff104315706acb1a97449d272008
#
_cell.length_a   1.000
_cell.length_b   1.000
_cell.length_c   1.000
_cell.angle_alpha   90.00
_cell.angle_beta   90.00
_cell.angle_gamma   90.00
#
_symmetry.space_group_name_H-M   'P 1'
#
loop_
_entity.id
_entity.type
_entity.pdbx_description
1 polymer ?
#
loop_
_entity_poly.entity_id
_entity_poly.type
_entity_poly.pdbx_seq_one_letter_code
_entity_poly.pdbx_strand_id
1 'polypeptide(L)'
;VILITTKAGAAGNAKVSLTAQFGLNKVADKVESLNAAQYKELQDEIGLVSLPDGLPDRTDWFDETYTTGKTQNYQVAVSNGNEKMKYYLSAGYLKEQGVLDISYYKRYNFRVNLENQVRKWLTVSANISYSDYTSNGGGAMGTGSNRGGVILAVINTPTYAPVWDALNPNQYYNNFYGCLLYTSDAADDLLC
;
A
#
# COMPACT_ATOMS: atom_id res chain seq x y z
N VAL A 1 11.25 23.74 18.58
CA VAL A 1 9.94 23.33 19.14
C VAL A 1 8.93 23.37 18.00
N ILE A 2 8.23 22.26 17.74
CA ILE A 2 7.14 22.20 16.77
C ILE A 2 5.84 22.32 17.56
N LEU A 3 5.07 23.37 17.32
CA LEU A 3 3.75 23.56 17.92
C LEU A 3 2.68 23.15 16.90
N ILE A 4 1.90 22.12 17.24
CA ILE A 4 0.79 21.65 16.41
C ILE A 4 -0.51 22.12 17.04
N THR A 5 -1.24 23.00 16.35
CA THR A 5 -2.57 23.44 16.75
C THR A 5 -3.62 22.73 15.89
N THR A 6 -4.57 22.05 16.53
CA THR A 6 -5.66 21.39 15.81
C THR A 6 -6.76 22.39 15.46
N LYS A 7 -7.52 22.09 14.38
CA LYS A 7 -8.67 22.90 14.00
C LYS A 7 -9.71 22.91 15.12
N ALA A 8 -10.12 24.09 15.53
CA ALA A 8 -11.19 24.33 16.50
C ALA A 8 -12.41 24.92 15.80
N GLY A 9 -13.57 24.84 16.45
CA GLY A 9 -14.74 25.56 16.03
C GLY A 9 -14.51 27.08 16.11
N ALA A 10 -15.09 27.82 15.18
CA ALA A 10 -15.09 29.28 15.19
C ALA A 10 -16.50 29.81 15.43
N ALA A 11 -16.60 30.97 16.10
CA ALA A 11 -17.88 31.65 16.23
C ALA A 11 -18.42 32.08 14.86
N GLY A 12 -19.71 31.87 14.61
CA GLY A 12 -20.35 32.19 13.35
C GLY A 12 -21.34 31.13 12.89
N ASN A 13 -21.68 31.16 11.60
CA ASN A 13 -22.58 30.17 11.02
C ASN A 13 -21.94 28.79 10.92
N ALA A 14 -22.74 27.72 11.03
CA ALA A 14 -22.30 26.37 10.83
C ALA A 14 -21.64 26.20 9.46
N LYS A 15 -20.42 25.65 9.47
CA LYS A 15 -19.69 25.32 8.25
C LYS A 15 -19.61 23.81 8.11
N VAL A 16 -20.08 23.31 6.98
CA VAL A 16 -19.94 21.90 6.59
C VAL A 16 -18.96 21.85 5.43
N SER A 17 -17.96 21.02 5.54
CA SER A 17 -17.02 20.74 4.47
C SER A 17 -17.03 19.26 4.13
N LEU A 18 -17.08 18.98 2.83
CA LEU A 18 -16.93 17.64 2.27
C LEU A 18 -15.75 17.69 1.29
N THR A 19 -14.83 16.78 1.46
CA THR A 19 -13.70 16.61 0.55
C THR A 19 -13.70 15.18 0.06
N ALA A 20 -13.63 14.99 -1.25
CA ALA A 20 -13.44 13.70 -1.89
C ALA A 20 -12.25 13.80 -2.85
N GLN A 21 -11.31 12.88 -2.71
CA GLN A 21 -10.11 12.80 -3.54
C GLN A 21 -9.98 11.39 -4.10
N PHE A 22 -9.66 11.34 -5.39
CA PHE A 22 -9.39 10.09 -6.10
C PHE A 22 -8.01 10.20 -6.74
N GLY A 23 -7.23 9.14 -6.64
CA GLY A 23 -5.91 9.06 -7.23
C GLY A 23 -5.67 7.71 -7.91
N LEU A 24 -4.79 7.73 -8.89
CA LEU A 24 -4.24 6.55 -9.52
C LEU A 24 -2.73 6.54 -9.29
N ASN A 25 -2.22 5.42 -8.82
CA ASN A 25 -0.81 5.23 -8.53
C ASN A 25 -0.25 4.24 -9.55
N LYS A 26 0.78 4.64 -10.27
CA LYS A 26 1.49 3.77 -11.20
C LYS A 26 2.98 3.79 -10.89
N VAL A 27 3.65 2.69 -11.22
CA VAL A 27 5.11 2.65 -11.18
C VAL A 27 5.63 3.66 -12.21
N ALA A 28 6.49 4.56 -11.75
CA ALA A 28 7.02 5.63 -12.60
C ALA A 28 8.10 5.10 -13.55
N ASP A 29 8.91 4.15 -13.07
CA ASP A 29 10.00 3.56 -13.82
C ASP A 29 10.17 2.10 -13.43
N LYS A 30 10.53 1.25 -14.37
CA LYS A 30 10.79 -0.17 -14.19
C LYS A 30 12.29 -0.42 -14.35
N VAL A 31 12.86 -1.25 -13.48
CA VAL A 31 14.21 -1.76 -13.69
C VAL A 31 14.16 -2.75 -14.85
N GLU A 32 15.03 -2.58 -15.82
CA GLU A 32 15.16 -3.53 -16.92
C GLU A 32 15.73 -4.86 -16.39
N SER A 33 15.01 -5.94 -16.63
CA SER A 33 15.45 -7.29 -16.31
C SER A 33 16.23 -7.88 -17.50
N LEU A 34 17.17 -8.77 -17.21
CA LEU A 34 17.86 -9.53 -18.26
C LEU A 34 16.86 -10.40 -19.01
N ASN A 35 16.92 -10.38 -20.33
CA ASN A 35 16.19 -11.35 -21.15
C ASN A 35 16.82 -12.77 -21.02
N ALA A 36 16.13 -13.78 -21.53
CA ALA A 36 16.58 -15.18 -21.38
C ALA A 36 17.97 -15.43 -21.95
N ALA A 37 18.32 -14.81 -23.07
CA ALA A 37 19.63 -14.94 -23.70
C ALA A 37 20.74 -14.28 -22.86
N GLN A 38 20.51 -13.05 -22.40
CA GLN A 38 21.44 -12.33 -21.52
C GLN A 38 21.63 -13.03 -20.18
N TYR A 39 20.53 -13.59 -19.64
CA TYR A 39 20.61 -14.34 -18.39
C TYR A 39 21.44 -15.63 -18.57
N LYS A 40 21.27 -16.33 -19.70
CA LYS A 40 22.09 -17.50 -20.02
C LYS A 40 23.56 -17.12 -20.16
N GLU A 41 23.89 -16.08 -20.90
CA GLU A 41 25.26 -15.58 -21.07
C GLU A 41 25.90 -15.28 -19.71
N LEU A 42 25.19 -14.60 -18.81
CA LEU A 42 25.66 -14.35 -17.45
C LEU A 42 25.90 -15.65 -16.68
N GLN A 43 25.00 -16.63 -16.76
CA GLN A 43 25.15 -17.91 -16.06
C GLN A 43 26.34 -18.73 -16.59
N ASP A 44 26.56 -18.70 -17.90
CA ASP A 44 27.70 -19.37 -18.52
C ASP A 44 29.04 -18.71 -18.09
N GLU A 45 29.06 -17.37 -17.99
CA GLU A 45 30.25 -16.63 -17.54
C GLU A 45 30.60 -16.91 -16.07
N ILE A 46 29.60 -16.92 -15.17
CA ILE A 46 29.82 -17.16 -13.74
C ILE A 46 29.92 -18.66 -13.39
N GLY A 47 29.55 -19.56 -14.30
CA GLY A 47 29.68 -20.99 -14.14
C GLY A 47 28.80 -21.63 -13.05
N LEU A 48 27.71 -20.98 -12.66
CA LEU A 48 26.84 -21.49 -11.58
C LEU A 48 25.80 -22.49 -12.09
N VAL A 49 25.18 -22.22 -13.24
CA VAL A 49 24.11 -23.05 -13.80
C VAL A 49 24.29 -23.16 -15.31
N SER A 50 24.30 -24.38 -15.82
CA SER A 50 24.28 -24.61 -17.27
C SER A 50 22.85 -24.59 -17.78
N LEU A 51 22.50 -23.62 -18.60
CA LEU A 51 21.17 -23.46 -19.19
C LEU A 51 21.18 -23.92 -20.65
N PRO A 52 20.08 -24.53 -21.15
CA PRO A 52 19.97 -24.91 -22.54
C PRO A 52 19.94 -23.68 -23.46
N ASP A 53 20.35 -23.86 -24.71
CA ASP A 53 20.26 -22.86 -25.74
C ASP A 53 18.80 -22.63 -26.17
N GLY A 54 18.49 -21.39 -26.60
CA GLY A 54 17.18 -21.06 -27.16
C GLY A 54 16.06 -20.96 -26.16
N LEU A 55 16.36 -20.66 -24.91
CA LEU A 55 15.34 -20.35 -23.91
C LEU A 55 14.52 -19.14 -24.35
N PRO A 56 13.19 -19.25 -24.45
CA PRO A 56 12.34 -18.13 -24.81
C PRO A 56 12.08 -17.18 -23.63
N ASP A 57 11.94 -15.90 -23.92
CA ASP A 57 11.32 -14.99 -22.98
C ASP A 57 9.82 -15.31 -22.87
N ARG A 58 9.34 -15.58 -21.67
CA ARG A 58 7.95 -16.01 -21.42
C ARG A 58 7.16 -15.04 -20.60
N THR A 59 7.80 -14.40 -19.62
CA THR A 59 7.12 -13.65 -18.58
C THR A 59 7.76 -12.30 -18.36
N ASP A 60 6.97 -11.24 -18.47
CA ASP A 60 7.30 -9.94 -17.90
C ASP A 60 6.82 -9.93 -16.44
N TRP A 61 7.72 -10.19 -15.52
CA TRP A 61 7.41 -10.28 -14.09
C TRP A 61 6.94 -8.96 -13.48
N PHE A 62 7.29 -7.83 -14.09
CA PHE A 62 6.75 -6.54 -13.69
C PHE A 62 5.27 -6.43 -14.05
N ASP A 63 4.89 -6.82 -15.26
CA ASP A 63 3.49 -6.73 -15.70
C ASP A 63 2.59 -7.73 -14.97
N GLU A 64 3.14 -8.90 -14.57
CA GLU A 64 2.40 -9.90 -13.78
C GLU A 64 2.23 -9.49 -12.31
N THR A 65 3.10 -8.63 -11.78
CA THR A 65 3.15 -8.34 -10.34
C THR A 65 2.64 -6.93 -10.02
N TYR A 66 2.86 -5.98 -10.94
CA TYR A 66 2.48 -4.59 -10.71
C TYR A 66 1.15 -4.25 -11.38
N THR A 67 0.33 -3.54 -10.64
CA THR A 67 -0.97 -3.06 -11.10
C THR A 67 -1.09 -1.55 -10.92
N THR A 68 -2.18 -0.98 -11.41
CA THR A 68 -2.51 0.42 -11.13
C THR A 68 -3.23 0.51 -9.80
N GLY A 69 -2.54 1.04 -8.80
CA GLY A 69 -3.11 1.33 -7.49
C GLY A 69 -4.16 2.43 -7.54
N LYS A 70 -5.07 2.43 -6.56
CA LYS A 70 -6.18 3.39 -6.47
C LYS A 70 -6.22 3.99 -5.08
N THR A 71 -6.36 5.31 -5.02
CA THR A 71 -6.54 6.04 -3.76
C THR A 71 -7.92 6.66 -3.73
N GLN A 72 -8.61 6.50 -2.61
CA GLN A 72 -9.90 7.10 -2.30
C GLN A 72 -9.81 7.73 -0.92
N ASN A 73 -10.04 9.02 -0.80
CA ASN A 73 -10.01 9.75 0.46
C ASN A 73 -11.26 10.60 0.57
N TYR A 74 -12.05 10.35 1.59
CA TYR A 74 -13.27 11.08 1.89
C TYR A 74 -13.14 11.70 3.27
N GLN A 75 -13.45 12.98 3.36
CA GLN A 75 -13.47 13.69 4.63
C GLN A 75 -14.73 14.54 4.72
N VAL A 76 -15.41 14.45 5.84
CA VAL A 76 -16.49 15.36 6.21
C VAL A 76 -16.11 16.07 7.50
N ALA A 77 -16.37 17.35 7.57
CA ALA A 77 -16.19 18.09 8.80
C ALA A 77 -17.33 19.10 8.99
N VAL A 78 -17.74 19.27 10.23
CA VAL A 78 -18.74 20.23 10.66
C VAL A 78 -18.12 21.07 11.76
N SER A 79 -18.20 22.36 11.65
CA SER A 79 -17.77 23.29 12.69
C SER A 79 -18.79 24.39 12.89
N ASN A 80 -18.98 24.77 14.13
CA ASN A 80 -19.82 25.88 14.50
C ASN A 80 -19.39 26.42 15.87
N GLY A 81 -19.90 27.55 16.25
CA GLY A 81 -19.69 28.09 17.57
C GLY A 81 -20.41 29.45 17.79
N ASN A 82 -20.48 29.77 19.05
CA ASN A 82 -20.88 31.08 19.54
C ASN A 82 -19.88 31.54 20.59
N GLU A 83 -20.18 32.65 21.27
CA GLU A 83 -19.28 33.19 22.32
C GLU A 83 -19.02 32.19 23.48
N LYS A 84 -19.97 31.28 23.74
CA LYS A 84 -19.91 30.34 24.87
C LYS A 84 -19.49 28.94 24.48
N MET A 85 -19.83 28.50 23.28
CA MET A 85 -19.59 27.13 22.85
C MET A 85 -19.04 27.10 21.43
N LYS A 86 -18.00 26.32 21.23
CA LYS A 86 -17.42 26.04 19.92
C LYS A 86 -17.24 24.54 19.75
N TYR A 87 -17.50 24.03 18.56
CA TYR A 87 -17.26 22.63 18.26
C TYR A 87 -16.72 22.44 16.85
N TYR A 88 -15.94 21.39 16.72
CA TYR A 88 -15.45 20.87 15.45
C TYR A 88 -15.58 19.34 15.49
N LEU A 89 -16.30 18.80 14.53
CA LEU A 89 -16.46 17.36 14.33
C LEU A 89 -15.90 16.99 12.96
N SER A 90 -15.19 15.92 12.86
CA SER A 90 -14.78 15.41 11.55
C SER A 90 -14.72 13.89 11.54
N ALA A 91 -15.04 13.32 10.38
CA ALA A 91 -14.87 11.93 10.07
C ALA A 91 -14.15 11.78 8.73
N GLY A 92 -13.31 10.79 8.60
CA GLY A 92 -12.56 10.52 7.38
C GLY A 92 -12.41 9.04 7.12
N TYR A 93 -12.37 8.70 5.84
CA TYR A 93 -12.08 7.38 5.33
C TYR A 93 -11.04 7.48 4.23
N LEU A 94 -9.96 6.74 4.37
CA LEU A 94 -8.90 6.59 3.36
C LEU A 94 -8.79 5.12 3.00
N LYS A 95 -8.81 4.84 1.69
CA LYS A 95 -8.47 3.55 1.13
C LYS A 95 -7.43 3.76 0.04
N GLU A 96 -6.30 3.11 0.19
CA GLU A 96 -5.21 3.09 -0.79
C GLU A 96 -4.94 1.65 -1.18
N GLN A 97 -4.94 1.38 -2.47
CA GLN A 97 -4.36 0.18 -3.06
C GLN A 97 -3.00 0.57 -3.61
N GLY A 98 -1.98 -0.19 -3.26
CA GLY A 98 -0.63 0.03 -3.79
C GLY A 98 -0.50 -0.45 -5.22
N VAL A 99 0.70 -0.30 -5.75
CA VAL A 99 1.05 -0.80 -7.08
C VAL A 99 1.33 -2.30 -7.12
N LEU A 100 1.56 -2.92 -5.97
CA LEU A 100 1.54 -4.38 -5.82
C LEU A 100 0.13 -4.80 -5.44
N ASP A 101 -0.44 -5.79 -6.12
CA ASP A 101 -1.86 -6.16 -6.04
C ASP A 101 -2.33 -6.46 -4.60
N ILE A 102 -1.47 -7.06 -3.81
CA ILE A 102 -1.74 -7.40 -2.41
C ILE A 102 -1.60 -6.23 -1.44
N SER A 103 -0.98 -5.12 -1.85
CA SER A 103 -0.68 -4.03 -0.94
C SER A 103 -1.87 -3.09 -0.80
N TYR A 104 -2.30 -2.88 0.42
CA TYR A 104 -3.36 -1.93 0.70
C TYR A 104 -3.20 -1.26 2.07
N TYR A 105 -3.80 -0.10 2.19
CA TYR A 105 -3.97 0.64 3.43
C TYR A 105 -5.40 1.17 3.52
N LYS A 106 -6.07 0.92 4.65
CA LYS A 106 -7.38 1.48 4.96
C LYS A 106 -7.32 2.16 6.30
N ARG A 107 -7.92 3.35 6.41
CA ARG A 107 -7.96 4.09 7.66
C ARG A 107 -9.30 4.78 7.84
N TYR A 108 -9.85 4.64 9.02
CA TYR A 108 -10.96 5.44 9.53
C TYR A 108 -10.42 6.39 10.58
N ASN A 109 -10.84 7.63 10.54
CA ASN A 109 -10.49 8.60 11.56
C ASN A 109 -11.71 9.42 11.95
N PHE A 110 -11.79 9.71 13.23
CA PHE A 110 -12.84 10.52 13.82
C PHE A 110 -12.23 11.51 14.80
N ARG A 111 -12.74 12.75 14.80
CA ARG A 111 -12.27 13.78 15.72
C ARG A 111 -13.41 14.64 16.20
N VAL A 112 -13.39 14.93 17.49
CA VAL A 112 -14.29 15.84 18.19
C VAL A 112 -13.45 16.83 18.97
N ASN A 113 -13.61 18.10 18.70
CA ASN A 113 -13.06 19.18 19.52
C ASN A 113 -14.23 20.03 20.01
N LEU A 114 -14.37 20.15 21.33
CA LEU A 114 -15.40 20.91 22.00
C LEU A 114 -14.75 21.91 22.94
N GLU A 115 -15.27 23.11 22.98
CA GLU A 115 -14.93 24.15 23.94
C GLU A 115 -16.21 24.78 24.43
N ASN A 116 -16.40 24.83 25.76
CA ASN A 116 -17.56 25.43 26.36
C ASN A 116 -17.18 26.32 27.56
N GLN A 117 -17.52 27.59 27.48
CA GLN A 117 -17.41 28.53 28.59
C GLN A 117 -18.64 28.38 29.50
N VAL A 118 -18.52 27.48 30.50
CA VAL A 118 -19.61 27.18 31.45
C VAL A 118 -19.90 28.35 32.37
N ARG A 119 -18.86 29.09 32.75
CA ARG A 119 -18.91 30.32 33.55
C ARG A 119 -17.88 31.30 33.02
N LYS A 120 -17.99 32.59 33.38
CA LYS A 120 -17.00 33.60 32.99
C LYS A 120 -15.56 33.25 33.39
N TRP A 121 -15.41 32.49 34.44
CA TRP A 121 -14.14 32.02 34.99
C TRP A 121 -13.84 30.55 34.68
N LEU A 122 -14.74 29.79 34.03
CA LEU A 122 -14.57 28.37 33.77
C LEU A 122 -14.84 28.04 32.30
N THR A 123 -13.80 27.60 31.61
CA THR A 123 -13.89 27.03 30.26
C THR A 123 -13.52 25.53 30.35
N VAL A 124 -14.36 24.68 29.78
CA VAL A 124 -14.15 23.26 29.66
C VAL A 124 -13.89 22.91 28.21
N SER A 125 -12.82 22.19 27.94
CA SER A 125 -12.44 21.76 26.59
C SER A 125 -12.26 20.25 26.55
N ALA A 126 -12.74 19.60 25.49
CA ALA A 126 -12.54 18.20 25.20
C ALA A 126 -12.04 18.02 23.77
N ASN A 127 -10.91 17.32 23.62
CA ASN A 127 -10.32 16.97 22.34
C ASN A 127 -10.19 15.46 22.28
N ILE A 128 -11.01 14.83 21.45
CA ILE A 128 -11.05 13.39 21.28
C ILE A 128 -10.69 13.09 19.84
N SER A 129 -9.75 12.19 19.62
CA SER A 129 -9.42 11.67 18.31
C SER A 129 -9.34 10.13 18.37
N TYR A 130 -9.96 9.51 17.41
CA TYR A 130 -9.89 8.08 17.19
C TYR A 130 -9.40 7.80 15.78
N SER A 131 -8.52 6.84 15.62
CA SER A 131 -8.05 6.38 14.32
C SER A 131 -7.87 4.87 14.40
N ASP A 132 -8.47 4.18 13.45
CA ASP A 132 -8.29 2.76 13.22
C ASP A 132 -7.78 2.53 11.81
N TYR A 133 -6.83 1.62 11.63
CA TYR A 133 -6.29 1.32 10.32
C TYR A 133 -6.00 -0.17 10.16
N THR A 134 -6.12 -0.60 8.93
CA THR A 134 -5.69 -1.93 8.48
C THR A 134 -4.76 -1.75 7.30
N SER A 135 -3.64 -2.43 7.30
CA SER A 135 -2.69 -2.40 6.19
C SER A 135 -2.15 -3.80 5.90
N ASN A 136 -1.90 -4.04 4.63
CA ASN A 136 -1.10 -5.16 4.16
C ASN A 136 0.00 -4.61 3.27
N GLY A 137 1.25 -4.70 3.71
CA GLY A 137 2.43 -4.32 2.94
C GLY A 137 2.89 -5.42 2.01
N GLY A 138 2.24 -6.58 2.07
CA GLY A 138 2.45 -7.70 1.16
C GLY A 138 3.86 -8.25 1.11
N GLY A 139 4.63 -8.12 2.19
CA GLY A 139 6.02 -8.58 2.15
C GLY A 139 6.87 -7.86 1.08
N ALA A 140 6.41 -6.69 0.60
CA ALA A 140 7.07 -5.96 -0.50
C ALA A 140 8.57 -5.74 -0.25
N MET A 141 8.95 -5.55 1.01
CA MET A 141 10.34 -5.28 1.40
C MET A 141 11.01 -6.44 2.15
N GLY A 142 10.41 -7.62 2.20
CA GLY A 142 10.97 -8.78 2.89
C GLY A 142 11.19 -8.57 4.39
N THR A 143 10.68 -9.46 5.19
CA THR A 143 10.97 -9.48 6.62
C THR A 143 12.10 -10.48 6.90
N GLY A 144 13.31 -9.96 7.07
CA GLY A 144 14.37 -10.67 7.81
C GLY A 144 15.03 -11.89 7.17
N SER A 145 14.72 -12.25 5.93
CA SER A 145 15.49 -13.26 5.19
C SER A 145 16.18 -12.60 3.98
N ASN A 146 17.35 -13.12 3.61
CA ASN A 146 18.15 -12.66 2.48
C ASN A 146 17.46 -12.71 1.10
N ARG A 147 16.17 -12.95 1.05
CA ARG A 147 15.40 -13.13 -0.19
C ARG A 147 14.56 -11.90 -0.61
N GLY A 148 14.58 -10.83 0.15
CA GLY A 148 14.26 -9.48 -0.29
C GLY A 148 12.83 -9.14 -0.65
N GLY A 149 11.84 -9.99 -0.40
CA GLY A 149 10.43 -9.70 -0.69
C GLY A 149 10.07 -9.67 -2.18
N VAL A 150 8.82 -9.34 -2.48
CA VAL A 150 8.25 -9.39 -3.84
C VAL A 150 9.02 -8.53 -4.83
N ILE A 151 9.44 -7.33 -4.44
CA ILE A 151 10.15 -6.41 -5.34
C ILE A 151 11.47 -6.99 -5.84
N LEU A 152 12.31 -7.50 -4.92
CA LEU A 152 13.59 -8.12 -5.31
C LEU A 152 13.38 -9.43 -6.04
N ALA A 153 12.34 -10.19 -5.69
CA ALA A 153 12.02 -11.41 -6.39
C ALA A 153 11.62 -11.15 -7.85
N VAL A 154 10.83 -10.10 -8.12
CA VAL A 154 10.47 -9.67 -9.49
C VAL A 154 11.72 -9.31 -10.30
N ILE A 155 12.65 -8.55 -9.71
CA ILE A 155 13.88 -8.11 -10.40
C ILE A 155 14.79 -9.30 -10.71
N ASN A 156 14.85 -10.30 -9.83
CA ASN A 156 15.80 -11.39 -9.94
C ASN A 156 15.22 -12.66 -10.59
N THR A 157 13.91 -12.72 -10.85
CA THR A 157 13.33 -13.89 -11.50
C THR A 157 13.55 -13.80 -13.02
N PRO A 158 14.15 -14.85 -13.63
CA PRO A 158 14.42 -14.85 -15.05
C PRO A 158 13.17 -14.81 -15.91
N THR A 159 13.21 -14.11 -17.03
CA THR A 159 12.09 -13.99 -17.97
C THR A 159 11.69 -15.30 -18.64
N TYR A 160 12.58 -16.29 -18.71
CA TYR A 160 12.25 -17.61 -19.23
C TYR A 160 11.36 -18.46 -18.28
N ALA A 161 11.28 -18.08 -17.02
CA ALA A 161 10.45 -18.80 -16.05
C ALA A 161 8.96 -18.57 -16.37
N PRO A 162 8.15 -19.63 -16.43
CA PRO A 162 6.72 -19.50 -16.68
C PRO A 162 5.97 -19.04 -15.42
N VAL A 163 4.80 -18.44 -15.60
CA VAL A 163 3.90 -18.09 -14.48
C VAL A 163 3.34 -19.33 -13.80
N TRP A 164 2.95 -20.31 -14.60
CA TRP A 164 2.32 -21.54 -14.14
C TRP A 164 3.26 -22.73 -14.22
N ASP A 165 3.15 -23.63 -13.25
CA ASP A 165 3.89 -24.88 -13.28
C ASP A 165 3.36 -25.77 -14.40
N ALA A 166 4.25 -26.22 -15.28
CA ALA A 166 3.92 -27.12 -16.39
C ALA A 166 3.44 -28.52 -15.93
N LEU A 167 3.86 -28.94 -14.75
CA LEU A 167 3.46 -30.24 -14.17
C LEU A 167 2.18 -30.12 -13.33
N ASN A 168 1.91 -28.95 -12.80
CA ASN A 168 0.74 -28.66 -11.97
C ASN A 168 0.05 -27.38 -12.45
N PRO A 169 -0.81 -27.43 -13.48
CA PRO A 169 -1.39 -26.23 -14.13
C PRO A 169 -2.21 -25.32 -13.21
N ASN A 170 -2.57 -25.76 -12.02
CA ASN A 170 -3.30 -24.99 -11.02
C ASN A 170 -2.39 -24.38 -9.94
N GLN A 171 -1.09 -24.53 -10.09
CA GLN A 171 -0.10 -23.96 -9.18
C GLN A 171 0.82 -23.00 -9.91
N TYR A 172 1.22 -21.95 -9.23
CA TYR A 172 2.25 -21.05 -9.72
C TYR A 172 3.61 -21.76 -9.74
N TYR A 173 4.42 -21.40 -10.74
CA TYR A 173 5.77 -21.91 -10.83
C TYR A 173 6.60 -21.44 -9.63
N ASN A 174 7.05 -22.41 -8.83
CA ASN A 174 7.87 -22.15 -7.65
C ASN A 174 9.35 -22.26 -8.03
N ASN A 175 10.02 -21.14 -8.14
CA ASN A 175 11.42 -21.09 -8.53
C ASN A 175 12.26 -20.33 -7.49
N PHE A 176 13.54 -20.21 -7.69
CA PHE A 176 14.68 -19.63 -6.96
C PHE A 176 14.39 -18.73 -5.74
N TYR A 177 13.35 -17.94 -5.73
CA TYR A 177 13.01 -16.99 -4.68
C TYR A 177 11.69 -17.26 -3.94
N GLY A 178 11.15 -18.48 -4.13
CA GLY A 178 9.83 -18.84 -3.65
C GLY A 178 8.74 -18.42 -4.64
N CYS A 179 7.50 -18.67 -4.26
CA CYS A 179 6.33 -18.41 -5.11
C CYS A 179 5.98 -16.93 -5.14
N LEU A 180 6.38 -16.22 -6.18
CA LEU A 180 6.16 -14.79 -6.34
C LEU A 180 4.69 -14.40 -6.30
N LEU A 181 3.86 -15.14 -7.03
CA LEU A 181 2.44 -14.83 -7.20
C LEU A 181 1.58 -15.44 -6.08
N TYR A 182 2.05 -16.49 -5.45
CA TYR A 182 1.36 -17.11 -4.32
C TYR A 182 1.34 -16.22 -3.08
N THR A 183 2.42 -15.48 -2.81
CA THR A 183 2.44 -14.49 -1.73
C THR A 183 1.50 -13.33 -1.98
N SER A 184 1.03 -13.15 -3.23
CA SER A 184 0.06 -12.12 -3.57
C SER A 184 -1.39 -12.54 -3.32
N ASP A 185 -1.72 -13.81 -3.43
CA ASP A 185 -3.10 -14.32 -3.36
C ASP A 185 -3.45 -15.02 -2.03
N ALA A 186 -2.47 -15.55 -1.32
CA ALA A 186 -2.72 -16.38 -0.15
C ALA A 186 -2.67 -15.63 1.18
N ALA A 187 -3.81 -15.16 1.63
CA ALA A 187 -4.03 -14.92 3.05
C ALA A 187 -4.25 -16.24 3.84
N ASP A 188 -4.45 -17.38 3.19
CA ASP A 188 -5.01 -18.57 3.85
C ASP A 188 -4.30 -19.92 3.66
N ASP A 189 -3.25 -20.08 2.84
CA ASP A 189 -2.63 -21.40 2.68
C ASP A 189 -1.09 -21.39 2.71
N LEU A 190 -0.55 -22.13 3.67
CA LEU A 190 0.86 -22.29 4.04
C LEU A 190 1.60 -23.37 3.20
N LEU A 191 1.33 -23.52 1.92
CA LEU A 191 1.94 -24.57 1.10
C LEU A 191 2.62 -24.03 -0.17
N CYS A 192 3.80 -23.46 0.00
CA CYS A 192 4.83 -23.48 -1.04
C CYS A 192 5.98 -24.37 -0.63
#